data_c269ce5845ba434bbd6c1a0b8822c40a
#
_entry.id   c269ce5845ba434bbd6c1a0b8822c40a
#
_cell.length_a   1.000
_cell.length_b   1.000
_cell.length_c   1.000
_cell.angle_alpha   90.00
_cell.angle_beta   90.00
_cell.angle_gamma   90.00
#
_symmetry.space_group_name_H-M   'P 1'
#
loop_
_entity.id
_entity.type
_entity.pdbx_description
1 polymer ?
#
loop_
_entity_poly.entity_id
_entity_poly.type
_entity_poly.pdbx_seq_one_letter_code
_entity_poly.pdbx_strand_id
1 'polypeptide(L)'
;MIAPSVYNPTEERLLNRAKKYQADENINIYGFKHSGEYKGIVVFKTENKTAEILDIAVNPEYQGKGIGSRLIDYIFSQFAVNKITSETDDDAFGFYKKYGFTVIDTKLNRDIKRYVCECIKKVNNT
;
A
#
# COMPACT_ATOMS: atom_id res chain seq x y z
N MET A 1 27.01 -2.54 23.58
CA MET A 1 26.73 -3.61 22.60
C MET A 1 25.34 -3.41 22.01
N ILE A 2 25.26 -3.46 20.73
CA ILE A 2 23.97 -3.39 20.07
C ILE A 2 23.26 -4.73 20.26
N ALA A 3 22.06 -4.69 20.82
CA ALA A 3 21.32 -5.92 21.03
C ALA A 3 20.92 -6.54 19.67
N PRO A 4 20.95 -7.87 19.57
CA PRO A 4 20.55 -8.55 18.34
C PRO A 4 19.14 -8.16 17.89
N SER A 5 18.29 -7.77 18.83
CA SER A 5 16.92 -7.33 18.55
C SER A 5 16.86 -6.02 17.74
N VAL A 6 17.97 -5.30 17.61
CA VAL A 6 18.01 -4.09 16.79
C VAL A 6 17.99 -4.41 15.30
N TYR A 7 18.51 -5.59 14.94
CA TYR A 7 18.50 -6.01 13.55
C TYR A 7 17.20 -6.75 13.22
N ASN A 8 16.40 -6.19 12.35
CA ASN A 8 15.15 -6.79 11.90
C ASN A 8 15.14 -6.85 10.37
N PRO A 9 15.43 -8.02 9.77
CA PRO A 9 15.50 -8.12 8.31
C PRO A 9 14.16 -7.86 7.62
N THR A 10 13.05 -8.10 8.30
CA THR A 10 11.73 -7.81 7.73
C THR A 10 11.48 -6.32 7.66
N GLU A 11 11.79 -5.60 8.75
CA GLU A 11 11.68 -4.15 8.73
C GLU A 11 12.65 -3.54 7.70
N GLU A 12 13.86 -4.07 7.60
CA GLU A 12 14.83 -3.61 6.62
C GLU A 12 14.31 -3.72 5.20
N ARG A 13 13.60 -4.80 4.87
CA ARG A 13 12.99 -4.97 3.54
C ARG A 13 11.95 -3.89 3.25
N LEU A 14 11.12 -3.58 4.24
CA LEU A 14 10.12 -2.51 4.09
C LEU A 14 10.80 -1.16 3.84
N LEU A 15 11.82 -0.85 4.63
CA LEU A 15 12.54 0.42 4.50
C LEU A 15 13.30 0.51 3.18
N ASN A 16 13.86 -0.59 2.70
CA ASN A 16 14.54 -0.62 1.40
C ASN A 16 13.56 -0.40 0.25
N ARG A 17 12.34 -0.92 0.35
CA ARG A 17 11.31 -0.64 -0.64
C ARG A 17 10.97 0.85 -0.65
N ALA A 18 10.81 1.45 0.53
CA ALA A 18 10.53 2.88 0.63
C ALA A 18 11.65 3.73 0.03
N LYS A 19 12.90 3.36 0.26
CA LYS A 19 14.06 4.11 -0.24
C LYS A 19 14.10 4.24 -1.76
N LYS A 20 13.54 3.30 -2.49
CA LYS A 20 13.50 3.35 -3.95
C LYS A 20 12.73 4.57 -4.46
N TYR A 21 11.84 5.09 -3.65
CA TYR A 21 10.93 6.17 -4.05
C TYR A 21 11.27 7.53 -3.44
N GLN A 22 12.25 7.59 -2.54
CA GLN A 22 12.55 8.82 -1.79
C GLN A 22 13.05 9.97 -2.65
N ALA A 23 13.61 9.68 -3.83
CA ALA A 23 14.15 10.72 -4.69
C ALA A 23 13.09 11.52 -5.46
N ASP A 24 11.84 11.06 -5.48
CA ASP A 24 10.75 11.72 -6.20
C ASP A 24 9.87 12.46 -5.20
N GLU A 25 9.85 13.80 -5.28
CA GLU A 25 9.08 14.65 -4.37
C GLU A 25 7.57 14.50 -4.53
N ASN A 26 7.11 13.95 -5.68
CA ASN A 26 5.69 13.75 -5.93
C ASN A 26 5.15 12.45 -5.36
N ILE A 27 6.03 11.65 -4.77
CA ILE A 27 5.66 10.37 -4.19
C ILE A 27 5.52 10.50 -2.69
N ASN A 28 4.42 9.97 -2.17
CA ASN A 28 4.14 9.93 -0.74
C ASN A 28 4.46 8.54 -0.21
N ILE A 29 5.10 8.49 0.96
CA ILE A 29 5.42 7.25 1.63
C ILE A 29 4.88 7.33 3.04
N TYR A 30 4.06 6.35 3.43
CA TYR A 30 3.52 6.26 4.77
C TYR A 30 3.80 4.88 5.35
N GLY A 31 4.31 4.85 6.59
CA GLY A 31 4.61 3.62 7.30
C GLY A 31 3.73 3.44 8.52
N PHE A 32 3.23 2.23 8.74
CA PHE A 32 2.53 1.86 9.96
C PHE A 32 3.56 1.33 10.97
N LYS A 33 3.66 2.01 12.11
CA LYS A 33 4.64 1.70 13.14
C LYS A 33 3.95 1.16 14.39
N HIS A 34 4.48 0.08 14.95
CA HIS A 34 3.99 -0.50 16.19
C HIS A 34 5.18 -0.99 17.01
N SER A 35 5.19 -0.66 18.30
CA SER A 35 6.28 -1.03 19.22
C SER A 35 7.66 -0.60 18.70
N GLY A 36 7.73 0.59 18.08
CA GLY A 36 8.98 1.14 17.59
C GLY A 36 9.46 0.62 16.24
N GLU A 37 8.74 -0.31 15.62
CA GLU A 37 9.11 -0.90 14.35
C GLU A 37 8.05 -0.72 13.28
N TYR A 38 8.46 -0.51 12.04
CA TYR A 38 7.54 -0.45 10.92
C TYR A 38 7.02 -1.85 10.58
N LYS A 39 5.70 -2.00 10.53
CA LYS A 39 5.03 -3.25 10.22
C LYS A 39 4.42 -3.27 8.82
N GLY A 40 4.32 -2.11 8.19
CA GLY A 40 3.84 -2.00 6.83
C GLY A 40 4.14 -0.64 6.25
N ILE A 41 4.15 -0.55 4.93
CA ILE A 41 4.34 0.70 4.19
C ILE A 41 3.38 0.76 3.02
N VAL A 42 3.02 1.97 2.63
CA VAL A 42 2.36 2.23 1.37
C VAL A 42 3.05 3.39 0.67
N VAL A 43 3.23 3.27 -0.64
CA VAL A 43 3.84 4.28 -1.49
C VAL A 43 2.82 4.65 -2.56
N PHE A 44 2.53 5.93 -2.70
CA PHE A 44 1.47 6.37 -3.60
C PHE A 44 1.72 7.78 -4.12
N LYS A 45 1.08 8.08 -5.25
CA LYS A 45 1.04 9.42 -5.83
C LYS A 45 -0.38 9.94 -5.80
N THR A 46 -0.54 11.26 -5.67
CA THR A 46 -1.86 11.87 -5.77
C THR A 46 -1.90 12.83 -6.94
N GLU A 47 -3.01 12.79 -7.69
CA GLU A 47 -3.26 13.69 -8.80
C GLU A 47 -4.78 13.76 -9.05
N ASN A 48 -5.30 14.97 -9.15
CA ASN A 48 -6.73 15.19 -9.50
C ASN A 48 -7.69 14.39 -8.62
N LYS A 49 -7.47 14.41 -7.31
CA LYS A 49 -8.28 13.70 -6.32
C LYS A 49 -8.25 12.18 -6.45
N THR A 50 -7.25 11.67 -7.13
CA THR A 50 -7.01 10.23 -7.23
C THR A 50 -5.64 9.92 -6.61
N ALA A 51 -5.56 8.84 -5.84
CA ALA A 51 -4.29 8.30 -5.37
C ALA A 51 -4.00 7.02 -6.15
N GLU A 52 -2.76 6.88 -6.62
CA GLU A 52 -2.30 5.65 -7.25
C GLU A 52 -1.31 4.96 -6.32
N ILE A 53 -1.61 3.74 -5.92
CA ILE A 53 -0.67 2.96 -5.11
C ILE A 53 0.42 2.41 -6.01
N LEU A 54 1.67 2.75 -5.68
CA LEU A 54 2.85 2.25 -6.39
C LEU A 54 3.43 1.02 -5.70
N ASP A 55 3.29 0.95 -4.38
CA ASP A 55 3.77 -0.19 -3.60
C ASP A 55 3.03 -0.23 -2.28
N ILE A 56 2.72 -1.43 -1.81
CA ILE A 56 2.16 -1.65 -0.49
C ILE A 56 2.73 -2.97 0.03
N ALA A 57 3.24 -2.95 1.25
CA ALA A 57 3.85 -4.13 1.83
C ALA A 57 3.57 -4.20 3.32
N VAL A 58 3.33 -5.40 3.82
CA VAL A 58 3.09 -5.66 5.24
C VAL A 58 4.06 -6.76 5.67
N ASN A 59 4.66 -6.57 6.84
CA ASN A 59 5.50 -7.59 7.46
C ASN A 59 4.73 -8.92 7.51
N PRO A 60 5.29 -10.02 6.99
CA PRO A 60 4.59 -11.31 6.95
C PRO A 60 4.04 -11.77 8.30
N GLU A 61 4.72 -11.45 9.40
CA GLU A 61 4.25 -11.81 10.74
C GLU A 61 3.00 -11.05 11.16
N TYR A 62 2.69 -9.95 10.47
CA TYR A 62 1.56 -9.09 10.78
C TYR A 62 0.49 -9.10 9.70
N GLN A 63 0.61 -9.98 8.70
CA GLN A 63 -0.45 -10.14 7.70
C GLN A 63 -1.70 -10.74 8.34
N GLY A 64 -2.85 -10.40 7.78
CA GLY A 64 -4.13 -10.85 8.34
C GLY A 64 -4.60 -10.07 9.55
N LYS A 65 -3.89 -9.02 9.97
CA LYS A 65 -4.24 -8.18 11.12
C LYS A 65 -4.77 -6.80 10.74
N GLY A 66 -5.09 -6.60 9.47
CA GLY A 66 -5.72 -5.38 9.01
C GLY A 66 -4.77 -4.22 8.75
N ILE A 67 -3.45 -4.42 8.77
CA ILE A 67 -2.49 -3.33 8.56
C ILE A 67 -2.59 -2.78 7.14
N GLY A 68 -2.69 -3.64 6.13
CA GLY A 68 -2.85 -3.18 4.75
C GLY A 68 -4.09 -2.31 4.57
N SER A 69 -5.20 -2.71 5.18
CA SER A 69 -6.43 -1.91 5.13
C SER A 69 -6.27 -0.58 5.83
N ARG A 70 -5.55 -0.53 6.94
CA ARG A 70 -5.28 0.74 7.64
C ARG A 70 -4.41 1.68 6.81
N LEU A 71 -3.47 1.14 6.04
CA LEU A 71 -2.64 1.95 5.14
C LEU A 71 -3.50 2.61 4.07
N ILE A 72 -4.46 1.87 3.51
CA ILE A 72 -5.38 2.44 2.51
C ILE A 72 -6.35 3.43 3.17
N ASP A 73 -6.89 3.11 4.33
CA ASP A 73 -7.74 4.02 5.09
C ASP A 73 -7.05 5.35 5.36
N TYR A 74 -5.74 5.31 5.66
CA TYR A 74 -4.96 6.50 5.89
C TYR A 74 -4.97 7.43 4.68
N ILE A 75 -4.81 6.87 3.48
CA ILE A 75 -4.83 7.68 2.27
C ILE A 75 -6.17 8.40 2.13
N PHE A 76 -7.28 7.70 2.30
CA PHE A 76 -8.60 8.30 2.22
C PHE A 76 -8.87 9.33 3.31
N SER A 77 -8.31 9.14 4.50
CA SER A 77 -8.60 10.04 5.63
C SER A 77 -7.72 11.29 5.63
N GLN A 78 -6.50 11.19 5.13
CA GLN A 78 -5.51 12.28 5.24
C GLN A 78 -5.32 13.07 3.95
N PHE A 79 -5.77 12.54 2.82
CA PHE A 79 -5.61 13.19 1.52
C PHE A 79 -6.98 13.47 0.92
N ALA A 80 -7.08 14.58 0.20
CA ALA A 80 -8.33 14.98 -0.46
C ALA A 80 -8.54 14.17 -1.74
N VAL A 81 -8.58 12.85 -1.61
CA VAL A 81 -8.81 11.94 -2.73
C VAL A 81 -10.16 11.27 -2.59
N ASN A 82 -10.80 11.00 -3.72
CA ASN A 82 -12.08 10.30 -3.74
C ASN A 82 -11.97 8.93 -4.41
N LYS A 83 -10.79 8.59 -4.93
CA LYS A 83 -10.55 7.31 -5.60
C LYS A 83 -9.10 6.88 -5.37
N ILE A 84 -8.90 5.59 -5.18
CA ILE A 84 -7.56 4.99 -5.14
C ILE A 84 -7.49 3.92 -6.23
N THR A 85 -6.40 3.93 -7.00
CA THR A 85 -6.13 2.92 -8.03
C THR A 85 -4.89 2.14 -7.69
N SER A 86 -4.81 0.92 -8.19
CA SER A 86 -3.62 0.08 -8.04
C SER A 86 -3.54 -0.92 -9.19
N GLU A 87 -2.32 -1.27 -9.56
CA GLU A 87 -2.09 -2.38 -10.50
C GLU A 87 -1.48 -3.53 -9.70
N THR A 88 -2.04 -4.73 -9.86
CA THR A 88 -1.67 -5.87 -9.03
C THR A 88 -1.70 -7.17 -9.83
N ASP A 89 -1.19 -8.24 -9.23
CA ASP A 89 -1.17 -9.58 -9.81
C ASP A 89 -2.20 -10.50 -9.13
N ASP A 90 -2.23 -11.76 -9.55
CA ASP A 90 -3.14 -12.75 -8.97
C ASP A 90 -2.94 -12.94 -7.47
N ASP A 91 -1.68 -12.86 -7.01
CA ASP A 91 -1.36 -13.14 -5.60
C ASP A 91 -1.86 -12.04 -4.67
N ALA A 92 -1.79 -10.80 -5.11
CA ALA A 92 -2.18 -9.66 -4.28
C ALA A 92 -3.63 -9.20 -4.52
N PHE A 93 -4.26 -9.67 -5.58
CA PHE A 93 -5.61 -9.23 -5.96
C PHE A 93 -6.64 -9.46 -4.86
N GLY A 94 -6.54 -10.60 -4.16
CA GLY A 94 -7.48 -10.94 -3.09
C GLY A 94 -7.54 -9.91 -1.98
N PHE A 95 -6.39 -9.33 -1.63
CA PHE A 95 -6.34 -8.26 -0.63
C PHE A 95 -7.13 -7.02 -1.10
N TYR A 96 -6.91 -6.59 -2.33
CA TYR A 96 -7.60 -5.42 -2.86
C TYR A 96 -9.10 -5.66 -2.99
N LYS A 97 -9.48 -6.84 -3.48
CA LYS A 97 -10.89 -7.22 -3.58
C LYS A 97 -11.58 -7.20 -2.24
N LYS A 98 -10.94 -7.76 -1.21
CA LYS A 98 -11.50 -7.80 0.14
C LYS A 98 -11.68 -6.40 0.72
N TYR A 99 -10.77 -5.48 0.42
CA TYR A 99 -10.90 -4.09 0.87
C TYR A 99 -12.10 -3.39 0.21
N GLY A 100 -12.41 -3.73 -1.02
CA GLY A 100 -13.51 -3.12 -1.76
C GLY A 100 -13.13 -2.58 -3.14
N PHE A 101 -11.96 -2.95 -3.64
CA PHE A 101 -11.55 -2.59 -5.00
C PHE A 101 -12.27 -3.45 -6.03
N THR A 102 -12.53 -2.86 -7.20
CA THR A 102 -13.08 -3.57 -8.35
C THR A 102 -12.08 -3.49 -9.50
N VAL A 103 -12.03 -4.54 -10.30
CA VAL A 103 -11.16 -4.58 -11.48
C VAL A 103 -11.80 -3.74 -12.58
N ILE A 104 -11.03 -2.81 -13.13
CA ILE A 104 -11.48 -1.96 -14.25
C ILE A 104 -10.75 -2.28 -15.55
N ASP A 105 -9.64 -2.99 -15.49
CA ASP A 105 -8.89 -3.39 -16.66
C ASP A 105 -7.97 -4.56 -16.34
N THR A 106 -7.58 -5.31 -17.35
CA THR A 106 -6.58 -6.38 -17.24
C THR A 106 -5.52 -6.16 -18.30
N LYS A 107 -4.27 -6.44 -17.92
CA LYS A 107 -3.14 -6.30 -18.81
C LYS A 107 -2.34 -7.60 -18.82
N LEU A 108 -1.69 -7.90 -19.93
CA LEU A 108 -0.76 -9.01 -20.03
C LEU A 108 0.64 -8.44 -20.23
N ASN A 109 1.53 -8.69 -19.28
CA ASN A 109 2.91 -8.24 -19.35
C ASN A 109 3.82 -9.45 -19.29
N ARG A 110 4.43 -9.82 -20.43
CA ARG A 110 5.33 -10.99 -20.54
C ARG A 110 4.68 -12.26 -19.98
N ASP A 111 3.45 -12.54 -20.40
CA ASP A 111 2.66 -13.70 -19.96
C ASP A 111 2.21 -13.64 -18.49
N ILE A 112 2.45 -12.53 -17.81
CA ILE A 112 1.97 -12.32 -16.44
C ILE A 112 0.74 -11.44 -16.49
N LYS A 113 -0.36 -11.95 -15.94
CA LYS A 113 -1.61 -11.20 -15.88
C LYS A 113 -1.56 -10.16 -14.79
N ARG A 114 -1.90 -8.92 -15.14
CA ARG A 114 -1.98 -7.81 -14.21
C ARG A 114 -3.41 -7.27 -14.20
N TYR A 115 -3.84 -6.84 -13.04
CA TYR A 115 -5.18 -6.26 -12.86
C TYR A 115 -5.02 -4.79 -12.49
N VAL A 116 -5.76 -3.93 -13.18
CA VAL A 116 -5.91 -2.54 -12.75
C VAL A 116 -7.22 -2.47 -11.97
N CYS A 117 -7.14 -2.03 -10.73
CA CYS A 117 -8.32 -1.98 -9.86
C CYS A 117 -8.47 -0.60 -9.24
N GLU A 118 -9.69 -0.29 -8.82
CA GLU A 118 -9.99 0.99 -8.18
C GLU A 118 -10.95 0.82 -7.01
N CYS A 119 -10.86 1.74 -6.07
CA CYS A 119 -11.79 1.84 -4.95
C CYS A 119 -12.23 3.29 -4.84
N ILE A 120 -13.54 3.51 -4.87
CA ILE A 120 -14.13 4.84 -4.73
C ILE A 120 -14.41 5.06 -3.24
N LYS A 121 -14.05 6.25 -2.75
CA LYS A 121 -14.32 6.60 -1.36
C LYS A 121 -15.82 6.57 -1.09
N LYS A 122 -16.21 5.84 -0.05
CA LYS A 122 -17.61 5.82 0.36
C LYS A 122 -17.99 7.15 0.97
N VAL A 123 -19.09 7.72 0.46
CA VAL A 123 -19.68 8.91 1.06
C VAL A 123 -20.57 8.45 2.22
N ASN A 124 -20.25 8.92 3.40
CA ASN A 124 -21.02 8.59 4.58
C ASN A 124 -22.18 9.57 4.71
N ASN A 125 -23.37 9.15 4.32
CA ASN A 125 -24.59 9.95 4.34
C ASN A 125 -25.34 9.84 5.67
N THR A 126 -24.64 10.10 6.74
CA THR A 126 -25.32 10.13 8.05
C THR A 126 -25.71 11.54 8.45
#